data_4b5684b23c43ed875e003a209818db31
#
_entry.id   4b5684b23c43ed875e003a209818db31
#
_cell.length_a   1.000
_cell.length_b   1.000
_cell.length_c   1.000
_cell.angle_alpha   90.00
_cell.angle_beta   90.00
_cell.angle_gamma   90.00
#
_symmetry.space_group_name_H-M   'P 1'
#
loop_
_entity.id
_entity.type
_entity.pdbx_description
1 polymer ?
#
loop_
_entity_poly.entity_id
_entity_poly.type
_entity_poly.pdbx_seq_one_letter_code
_entity_poly.pdbx_strand_id
1 'polypeptide(L)'
;MDRQYQEVFSRNIGIFTWDEQEKLRQSTIAVAGVGGVGGLLVERLVRLGVGNIRITDPGRFEGSNHNRQFGSSMTSLERNKAGVVYGEIKDINPEASIYYDSTGITSQAEADKLINGCNLIIDEMDYGAWKESIFLQRAARRRGIYYLFSGAIGFGALLTNFDPQGMTLEEYNKLPPDADLDSIGGLSVPAERILPIVPTYVNAAMTMDMMQEIIAGQRPIPTCSVGVGLASILAASEAVNILLRRKEIVRAPQYIYVDLLDQKFLIGTVS
;
A
#
# COMPACT_ATOMS: atom_id res chain seq x y z
N MET A 1 3.59 -7.15 -27.85
CA MET A 1 2.94 -5.84 -27.51
C MET A 1 2.30 -5.26 -28.77
N ASP A 2 1.07 -4.79 -28.67
CA ASP A 2 0.42 -4.06 -29.75
C ASP A 2 0.98 -2.62 -29.90
N ARG A 3 0.68 -1.98 -31.05
CA ARG A 3 1.21 -0.67 -31.38
C ARG A 3 0.73 0.44 -30.44
N GLN A 4 -0.51 0.35 -29.95
CA GLN A 4 -1.08 1.36 -29.07
C GLN A 4 -0.37 1.35 -27.70
N TYR A 5 -0.14 0.18 -27.12
CA TYR A 5 0.62 0.05 -25.88
C TYR A 5 2.04 0.59 -26.02
N GLN A 6 2.71 0.27 -27.13
CA GLN A 6 4.07 0.79 -27.41
C GLN A 6 4.10 2.32 -27.49
N GLU A 7 3.11 2.94 -28.11
CA GLU A 7 3.01 4.41 -28.19
C GLU A 7 2.84 5.02 -26.80
N VAL A 8 1.87 4.53 -26.01
CA VAL A 8 1.56 5.03 -24.67
C VAL A 8 2.77 4.95 -23.74
N PHE A 9 3.51 3.84 -23.76
CA PHE A 9 4.63 3.61 -22.84
C PHE A 9 6.01 3.87 -23.46
N SER A 10 6.07 4.49 -24.63
CA SER A 10 7.34 4.81 -25.32
C SER A 10 8.31 5.64 -24.49
N ARG A 11 7.80 6.54 -23.62
CA ARG A 11 8.62 7.39 -22.75
C ARG A 11 9.22 6.64 -21.56
N ASN A 12 8.77 5.43 -21.28
CA ASN A 12 9.37 4.56 -20.27
C ASN A 12 10.66 3.90 -20.80
N ILE A 13 10.81 3.80 -22.13
CA ILE A 13 11.93 3.09 -22.74
C ILE A 13 13.21 3.92 -22.65
N GLY A 14 14.26 3.27 -22.17
CA GLY A 14 15.51 3.89 -21.73
C GLY A 14 15.67 3.85 -20.22
N ILE A 15 14.54 3.82 -19.46
CA ILE A 15 14.47 3.46 -18.04
C ILE A 15 14.16 1.95 -17.92
N PHE A 16 13.24 1.46 -18.75
CA PHE A 16 12.93 0.05 -18.95
C PHE A 16 13.35 -0.40 -20.35
N THR A 17 13.66 -1.68 -20.49
CA THR A 17 13.68 -2.35 -21.79
C THR A 17 12.26 -2.71 -22.21
N TRP A 18 12.03 -3.02 -23.51
CA TRP A 18 10.74 -3.51 -23.97
C TRP A 18 10.34 -4.84 -23.31
N ASP A 19 11.30 -5.70 -22.98
CA ASP A 19 11.04 -6.97 -22.28
C ASP A 19 10.57 -6.73 -20.85
N GLU A 20 11.15 -5.76 -20.16
CA GLU A 20 10.71 -5.35 -18.83
C GLU A 20 9.32 -4.69 -18.87
N GLN A 21 9.07 -3.84 -19.87
CA GLN A 21 7.76 -3.23 -20.06
C GLN A 21 6.68 -4.29 -20.35
N GLU A 22 7.01 -5.33 -21.12
CA GLU A 22 6.10 -6.46 -21.32
C GLU A 22 5.86 -7.27 -20.05
N LYS A 23 6.88 -7.47 -19.21
CA LYS A 23 6.69 -8.10 -17.89
C LYS A 23 5.73 -7.30 -17.00
N LEU A 24 5.85 -5.98 -16.97
CA LEU A 24 4.91 -5.11 -16.25
C LEU A 24 3.49 -5.25 -16.81
N ARG A 25 3.34 -5.26 -18.14
CA ARG A 25 2.04 -5.45 -18.82
C ARG A 25 1.38 -6.78 -18.43
N GLN A 26 2.16 -7.84 -18.30
CA GLN A 26 1.66 -9.17 -17.93
C GLN A 26 1.45 -9.35 -16.42
N SER A 27 2.00 -8.45 -15.60
CA SER A 27 1.91 -8.55 -14.15
C SER A 27 0.51 -8.24 -13.63
N THR A 28 0.14 -8.93 -12.57
CA THR A 28 -1.08 -8.70 -11.81
C THR A 28 -0.71 -8.29 -10.38
N ILE A 29 -1.18 -7.12 -9.95
CA ILE A 29 -0.94 -6.58 -8.60
C ILE A 29 -2.27 -6.44 -7.89
N ALA A 30 -2.37 -6.93 -6.64
CA ALA A 30 -3.48 -6.61 -5.77
C ALA A 30 -3.09 -5.44 -4.84
N VAL A 31 -3.97 -4.45 -4.71
CA VAL A 31 -3.85 -3.33 -3.77
C VAL A 31 -5.07 -3.33 -2.87
N ALA A 32 -4.85 -3.59 -1.59
CA ALA A 32 -5.87 -3.54 -0.56
C ALA A 32 -5.84 -2.16 0.10
N GLY A 33 -6.95 -1.43 0.06
CA GLY A 33 -7.03 -0.02 0.45
C GLY A 33 -6.64 0.93 -0.70
N VAL A 34 -7.57 1.79 -1.12
CA VAL A 34 -7.32 2.84 -2.12
C VAL A 34 -7.62 4.23 -1.55
N GLY A 35 -7.23 4.41 -0.29
CA GLY A 35 -7.24 5.70 0.40
C GLY A 35 -6.12 6.64 -0.07
N GLY A 36 -5.39 7.24 0.90
CA GLY A 36 -4.33 8.22 0.61
C GLY A 36 -3.22 7.66 -0.26
N VAL A 37 -2.52 6.65 0.24
CA VAL A 37 -1.38 6.03 -0.46
C VAL A 37 -1.85 5.16 -1.61
N GLY A 38 -2.80 4.25 -1.34
CA GLY A 38 -3.21 3.22 -2.32
C GLY A 38 -3.84 3.79 -3.58
N GLY A 39 -4.68 4.84 -3.49
CA GLY A 39 -5.26 5.48 -4.68
C GLY A 39 -4.20 6.08 -5.61
N LEU A 40 -3.25 6.83 -5.04
CA LEU A 40 -2.12 7.39 -5.79
C LEU A 40 -1.17 6.29 -6.31
N LEU A 41 -0.99 5.23 -5.56
CA LEU A 41 -0.17 4.07 -5.98
C LEU A 41 -0.77 3.39 -7.21
N VAL A 42 -2.07 3.11 -7.20
CA VAL A 42 -2.76 2.49 -8.34
C VAL A 42 -2.64 3.34 -9.61
N GLU A 43 -2.79 4.66 -9.51
CA GLU A 43 -2.54 5.57 -10.62
C GLU A 43 -1.12 5.39 -11.18
N ARG A 44 -0.11 5.35 -10.31
CA ARG A 44 1.30 5.17 -10.73
C ARG A 44 1.55 3.81 -11.38
N LEU A 45 0.99 2.75 -10.83
CA LEU A 45 1.13 1.40 -11.40
C LEU A 45 0.54 1.33 -12.82
N VAL A 46 -0.63 1.94 -13.03
CA VAL A 46 -1.25 2.03 -14.37
C VAL A 46 -0.37 2.84 -15.33
N ARG A 47 0.19 3.97 -14.89
CA ARG A 47 1.10 4.81 -15.70
C ARG A 47 2.47 4.15 -15.95
N LEU A 48 2.90 3.21 -15.12
CA LEU A 48 4.08 2.37 -15.34
C LEU A 48 3.81 1.24 -16.33
N GLY A 49 2.55 1.01 -16.70
CA GLY A 49 2.16 -0.03 -17.64
C GLY A 49 1.88 -1.40 -17.02
N VAL A 50 1.60 -1.46 -15.72
CA VAL A 50 1.07 -2.69 -15.12
C VAL A 50 -0.28 -3.01 -15.74
N GLY A 51 -0.40 -4.21 -16.33
CA GLY A 51 -1.55 -4.54 -17.17
C GLY A 51 -2.75 -5.04 -16.39
N ASN A 52 -2.56 -5.61 -15.19
CA ASN A 52 -3.66 -6.16 -14.42
C ASN A 52 -3.58 -5.67 -12.97
N ILE A 53 -4.65 -5.06 -12.48
CA ILE A 53 -4.73 -4.52 -11.12
C ILE A 53 -6.03 -4.97 -10.47
N ARG A 54 -5.96 -5.39 -9.22
CA ARG A 54 -7.11 -5.70 -8.38
C ARG A 54 -7.10 -4.79 -7.18
N ILE A 55 -8.18 -4.07 -6.97
CA ILE A 55 -8.31 -3.14 -5.84
C ILE A 55 -9.50 -3.52 -4.97
N THR A 56 -9.39 -3.28 -3.67
CA THR A 56 -10.50 -3.39 -2.74
C THR A 56 -10.49 -2.25 -1.72
N ASP A 57 -11.65 -1.66 -1.46
CA ASP A 57 -11.84 -0.66 -0.41
C ASP A 57 -13.34 -0.52 -0.09
N PRO A 58 -13.77 -0.79 1.17
CA PRO A 58 -15.16 -0.65 1.56
C PRO A 58 -15.56 0.81 1.84
N GLY A 59 -14.57 1.70 2.00
CA GLY A 59 -14.78 3.09 2.41
C GLY A 59 -15.46 3.96 1.36
N ARG A 60 -16.01 5.07 1.83
CA ARG A 60 -16.55 6.14 1.01
C ARG A 60 -15.74 7.40 1.18
N PHE A 61 -15.73 8.27 0.16
CA PHE A 61 -15.04 9.55 0.28
C PHE A 61 -15.78 10.49 1.23
N GLU A 62 -14.99 11.11 2.10
CA GLU A 62 -15.41 12.13 3.06
C GLU A 62 -14.68 13.45 2.81
N GLY A 63 -15.19 14.57 3.34
CA GLY A 63 -14.55 15.87 3.20
C GLY A 63 -13.11 15.91 3.72
N SER A 64 -12.81 15.18 4.80
CA SER A 64 -11.46 15.04 5.37
C SER A 64 -10.44 14.33 4.45
N ASN A 65 -10.90 13.69 3.38
CA ASN A 65 -10.04 12.97 2.44
C ASN A 65 -9.46 13.89 1.34
N HIS A 66 -10.05 15.06 1.13
CA HIS A 66 -9.68 15.99 0.05
C HIS A 66 -8.23 16.47 0.12
N ASN A 67 -7.65 16.48 1.32
CA ASN A 67 -6.26 16.94 1.49
C ASN A 67 -5.21 16.00 0.88
N ARG A 68 -5.58 14.72 0.54
CA ARG A 68 -4.56 13.73 0.16
C ARG A 68 -5.01 12.55 -0.69
N GLN A 69 -6.30 12.23 -0.80
CA GLN A 69 -6.76 11.00 -1.46
C GLN A 69 -7.07 11.23 -2.94
N PHE A 70 -6.47 10.41 -3.81
CA PHE A 70 -6.77 10.40 -5.24
C PHE A 70 -8.23 10.03 -5.50
N GLY A 71 -8.87 10.74 -6.41
CA GLY A 71 -10.31 10.61 -6.70
C GLY A 71 -11.22 11.36 -5.72
N SER A 72 -10.69 11.89 -4.61
CA SER A 72 -11.48 12.70 -3.67
C SER A 72 -11.72 14.11 -4.23
N SER A 73 -12.99 14.46 -4.43
CA SER A 73 -13.45 15.74 -4.93
C SER A 73 -14.86 16.05 -4.41
N MET A 74 -15.35 17.25 -4.61
CA MET A 74 -16.72 17.61 -4.21
C MET A 74 -17.77 16.73 -4.89
N THR A 75 -17.49 16.21 -6.10
CA THR A 75 -18.42 15.36 -6.86
C THR A 75 -18.33 13.88 -6.51
N SER A 76 -17.30 13.47 -5.77
CA SER A 76 -17.10 12.09 -5.33
C SER A 76 -17.46 11.83 -3.86
N LEU A 77 -17.88 12.84 -3.11
CA LEU A 77 -18.34 12.67 -1.72
C LEU A 77 -19.40 11.58 -1.62
N GLU A 78 -19.33 10.78 -0.55
CA GLU A 78 -20.21 9.64 -0.24
C GLU A 78 -20.15 8.49 -1.27
N ARG A 79 -19.35 8.61 -2.33
CA ARG A 79 -19.16 7.52 -3.28
C ARG A 79 -18.10 6.53 -2.78
N ASN A 80 -18.27 5.26 -3.09
CA ASN A 80 -17.27 4.22 -2.73
C ASN A 80 -15.91 4.52 -3.36
N LYS A 81 -14.83 4.44 -2.56
CA LYS A 81 -13.46 4.77 -2.99
C LYS A 81 -12.97 3.88 -4.12
N ALA A 82 -13.13 2.54 -4.01
CA ALA A 82 -12.66 1.62 -5.04
C ALA A 82 -13.37 1.84 -6.38
N GLY A 83 -14.69 2.12 -6.36
CA GLY A 83 -15.46 2.40 -7.58
C GLY A 83 -15.06 3.71 -8.25
N VAL A 84 -14.76 4.78 -7.48
CA VAL A 84 -14.30 6.05 -8.04
C VAL A 84 -12.89 5.89 -8.61
N VAL A 85 -11.95 5.32 -7.85
CA VAL A 85 -10.57 5.08 -8.31
C VAL A 85 -10.56 4.21 -9.57
N TYR A 86 -11.40 3.16 -9.63
CA TYR A 86 -11.58 2.36 -10.84
C TYR A 86 -11.92 3.21 -12.08
N GLY A 87 -12.88 4.14 -11.96
CA GLY A 87 -13.26 5.04 -13.05
C GLY A 87 -12.09 5.89 -13.51
N GLU A 88 -11.41 6.58 -12.59
CA GLU A 88 -10.27 7.46 -12.88
C GLU A 88 -9.12 6.73 -13.59
N ILE A 89 -8.76 5.52 -13.13
CA ILE A 89 -7.65 4.77 -13.74
C ILE A 89 -8.01 4.14 -15.09
N LYS A 90 -9.30 3.82 -15.33
CA LYS A 90 -9.76 3.37 -16.66
C LYS A 90 -9.70 4.49 -17.70
N ASP A 91 -9.88 5.74 -17.29
CA ASP A 91 -9.71 6.90 -18.19
C ASP A 91 -8.22 7.14 -18.53
N ILE A 92 -7.30 6.77 -17.61
CA ILE A 92 -5.85 6.86 -17.87
C ILE A 92 -5.37 5.77 -18.84
N ASN A 93 -5.78 4.53 -18.61
CA ASN A 93 -5.41 3.38 -19.46
C ASN A 93 -6.61 2.44 -19.66
N PRO A 94 -7.40 2.64 -20.73
CA PRO A 94 -8.57 1.80 -21.02
C PRO A 94 -8.23 0.32 -21.23
N GLU A 95 -7.01 0.01 -21.70
CA GLU A 95 -6.56 -1.36 -21.97
C GLU A 95 -6.17 -2.14 -20.71
N ALA A 96 -5.90 -1.45 -19.58
CA ALA A 96 -5.58 -2.14 -18.34
C ALA A 96 -6.78 -2.95 -17.83
N SER A 97 -6.54 -4.19 -17.47
CA SER A 97 -7.53 -5.05 -16.83
C SER A 97 -7.62 -4.71 -15.34
N ILE A 98 -8.68 -4.01 -14.98
CA ILE A 98 -8.90 -3.56 -13.60
C ILE A 98 -10.11 -4.29 -13.02
N TYR A 99 -9.91 -4.93 -11.88
CA TYR A 99 -10.99 -5.47 -11.05
C TYR A 99 -11.09 -4.64 -9.77
N TYR A 100 -12.28 -4.26 -9.35
CA TYR A 100 -12.49 -3.63 -8.06
C TYR A 100 -13.55 -4.35 -7.23
N ASP A 101 -13.38 -4.31 -5.91
CA ASP A 101 -14.31 -4.81 -4.93
C ASP A 101 -14.58 -3.72 -3.89
N SER A 102 -15.85 -3.44 -3.64
CA SER A 102 -16.31 -2.42 -2.69
C SER A 102 -16.62 -2.97 -1.29
N THR A 103 -16.39 -4.25 -1.04
CA THR A 103 -16.74 -4.89 0.23
C THR A 103 -15.57 -4.96 1.21
N GLY A 104 -14.34 -4.86 0.72
CA GLY A 104 -13.13 -5.00 1.54
C GLY A 104 -12.75 -6.46 1.78
N ILE A 105 -11.83 -6.66 2.71
CA ILE A 105 -11.39 -7.98 3.18
C ILE A 105 -11.93 -8.15 4.59
N THR A 106 -12.77 -9.14 4.83
CA THR A 106 -13.33 -9.45 6.16
C THR A 106 -13.03 -10.88 6.60
N SER A 107 -12.43 -11.67 5.71
CA SER A 107 -12.12 -13.08 5.95
C SER A 107 -10.93 -13.56 5.14
N GLN A 108 -10.35 -14.69 5.57
CA GLN A 108 -9.29 -15.37 4.83
C GLN A 108 -9.72 -15.74 3.40
N ALA A 109 -10.99 -16.14 3.22
CA ALA A 109 -11.51 -16.52 1.89
C ALA A 109 -11.54 -15.32 0.92
N GLU A 110 -11.89 -14.14 1.40
CA GLU A 110 -11.87 -12.91 0.58
C GLU A 110 -10.46 -12.48 0.24
N ALA A 111 -9.52 -12.59 1.18
CA ALA A 111 -8.10 -12.37 0.90
C ALA A 111 -7.59 -13.33 -0.19
N ASP A 112 -7.89 -14.63 -0.08
CA ASP A 112 -7.50 -15.63 -1.08
C ASP A 112 -8.13 -15.38 -2.47
N LYS A 113 -9.36 -14.88 -2.51
CA LYS A 113 -10.05 -14.50 -3.75
C LYS A 113 -9.39 -13.29 -4.41
N LEU A 114 -9.10 -12.24 -3.62
CA LEU A 114 -8.48 -11.00 -4.13
C LEU A 114 -7.15 -11.31 -4.81
N ILE A 115 -6.29 -12.11 -4.18
CA ILE A 115 -4.91 -12.33 -4.63
C ILE A 115 -4.75 -13.46 -5.66
N ASN A 116 -5.84 -14.10 -6.07
CA ASN A 116 -5.75 -15.25 -6.99
C ASN A 116 -5.12 -14.86 -8.33
N GLY A 117 -3.94 -15.42 -8.67
CA GLY A 117 -3.19 -15.11 -9.88
C GLY A 117 -2.38 -13.81 -9.81
N CYS A 118 -2.24 -13.18 -8.64
CA CYS A 118 -1.38 -12.02 -8.46
C CYS A 118 0.10 -12.39 -8.38
N ASN A 119 0.96 -11.45 -8.80
CA ASN A 119 2.42 -11.52 -8.70
C ASN A 119 2.95 -10.77 -7.49
N LEU A 120 2.18 -9.82 -6.96
CA LEU A 120 2.53 -8.96 -5.83
C LEU A 120 1.27 -8.51 -5.10
N ILE A 121 1.36 -8.40 -3.78
CA ILE A 121 0.34 -7.83 -2.92
C ILE A 121 0.88 -6.56 -2.29
N ILE A 122 0.09 -5.48 -2.34
CA ILE A 122 0.40 -4.22 -1.66
C ILE A 122 -0.76 -3.91 -0.72
N ASP A 123 -0.45 -3.78 0.55
CA ASP A 123 -1.41 -3.46 1.60
C ASP A 123 -1.30 -1.98 1.97
N GLU A 124 -2.36 -1.24 1.67
CA GLU A 124 -2.52 0.18 1.99
C GLU A 124 -3.78 0.41 2.82
N MET A 125 -4.21 -0.64 3.54
CA MET A 125 -5.31 -0.53 4.49
C MET A 125 -4.90 0.30 5.70
N ASP A 126 -5.90 0.88 6.36
CA ASP A 126 -5.65 1.65 7.57
C ASP A 126 -5.05 0.76 8.68
N TYR A 127 -4.23 1.36 9.51
CA TYR A 127 -3.58 0.72 10.64
C TYR A 127 -4.52 -0.12 11.52
N GLY A 128 -5.79 0.29 11.68
CA GLY A 128 -6.79 -0.47 12.44
C GLY A 128 -7.19 -1.80 11.79
N ALA A 129 -6.87 -2.03 10.52
CA ALA A 129 -7.20 -3.23 9.75
C ALA A 129 -6.13 -4.34 9.88
N TRP A 130 -5.42 -4.42 11.01
CA TRP A 130 -4.32 -5.36 11.22
C TRP A 130 -4.71 -6.83 11.04
N LYS A 131 -5.96 -7.18 11.38
CA LYS A 131 -6.52 -8.52 11.20
C LYS A 131 -6.66 -8.88 9.72
N GLU A 132 -7.20 -7.97 8.95
CA GLU A 132 -7.36 -8.07 7.50
C GLU A 132 -6.01 -8.15 6.79
N SER A 133 -5.03 -7.36 7.27
CA SER A 133 -3.64 -7.41 6.81
C SER A 133 -3.00 -8.79 7.04
N ILE A 134 -3.26 -9.42 8.18
CA ILE A 134 -2.78 -10.79 8.46
C ILE A 134 -3.44 -11.80 7.51
N PHE A 135 -4.76 -11.73 7.26
CA PHE A 135 -5.40 -12.60 6.26
C PHE A 135 -4.73 -12.46 4.90
N LEU A 136 -4.43 -11.23 4.50
CA LEU A 136 -3.81 -10.93 3.21
C LEU A 136 -2.38 -11.47 3.13
N GLN A 137 -1.56 -11.27 4.18
CA GLN A 137 -0.18 -11.76 4.23
C GLN A 137 -0.13 -13.29 4.30
N ARG A 138 -1.00 -13.95 5.08
CA ARG A 138 -1.14 -15.41 5.10
C ARG A 138 -1.46 -15.97 3.70
N ALA A 139 -2.38 -15.30 2.96
CA ALA A 139 -2.71 -15.69 1.59
C ALA A 139 -1.50 -15.52 0.66
N ALA A 140 -0.75 -14.42 0.76
CA ALA A 140 0.47 -14.18 0.00
C ALA A 140 1.53 -15.27 0.23
N ARG A 141 1.80 -15.63 1.49
CA ARG A 141 2.74 -16.71 1.86
C ARG A 141 2.36 -18.06 1.27
N ARG A 142 1.09 -18.46 1.37
CA ARG A 142 0.62 -19.73 0.78
C ARG A 142 0.85 -19.81 -0.73
N ARG A 143 0.90 -18.66 -1.41
CA ARG A 143 1.12 -18.58 -2.87
C ARG A 143 2.56 -18.28 -3.27
N GLY A 144 3.46 -18.08 -2.30
CA GLY A 144 4.86 -17.78 -2.56
C GLY A 144 5.10 -16.43 -3.20
N ILE A 145 4.24 -15.42 -2.92
CA ILE A 145 4.35 -14.06 -3.46
C ILE A 145 4.66 -13.05 -2.36
N TYR A 146 5.38 -11.99 -2.73
CA TYR A 146 5.70 -10.89 -1.82
C TYR A 146 4.46 -10.14 -1.39
N TYR A 147 4.46 -9.74 -0.12
CA TYR A 147 3.53 -8.78 0.47
C TYR A 147 4.31 -7.52 0.86
N LEU A 148 3.82 -6.37 0.47
CA LEU A 148 4.42 -5.08 0.71
C LEU A 148 3.42 -4.20 1.46
N PHE A 149 3.91 -3.51 2.48
CA PHE A 149 3.17 -2.49 3.21
C PHE A 149 3.93 -1.17 3.12
N SER A 150 3.23 -0.06 2.84
CA SER A 150 3.81 1.27 2.94
C SER A 150 2.91 2.21 3.74
N GLY A 151 3.52 3.25 4.30
CA GLY A 151 2.79 4.21 5.11
C GLY A 151 3.39 5.61 5.05
N ALA A 152 2.54 6.62 5.12
CA ALA A 152 2.93 8.02 5.19
C ALA A 152 3.15 8.43 6.64
N ILE A 153 4.29 9.06 6.92
CA ILE A 153 4.66 9.60 8.23
C ILE A 153 5.07 11.06 8.07
N GLY A 154 4.14 11.99 8.30
CA GLY A 154 4.40 13.42 8.09
C GLY A 154 4.76 13.73 6.64
N PHE A 155 5.97 14.23 6.39
CA PHE A 155 6.55 14.46 5.06
C PHE A 155 7.38 13.26 4.55
N GLY A 156 7.38 12.18 5.31
CA GLY A 156 8.12 10.96 5.03
C GLY A 156 7.22 9.79 4.62
N ALA A 157 7.90 8.70 4.28
CA ALA A 157 7.30 7.42 3.93
C ALA A 157 8.12 6.27 4.51
N LEU A 158 7.41 5.24 4.94
CA LEU A 158 7.96 3.98 5.42
C LEU A 158 7.50 2.86 4.50
N LEU A 159 8.36 1.87 4.25
CA LEU A 159 8.03 0.69 3.46
C LEU A 159 8.68 -0.55 4.06
N THR A 160 7.92 -1.62 4.16
CA THR A 160 8.40 -2.94 4.59
C THR A 160 7.92 -4.02 3.61
N ASN A 161 8.86 -4.85 3.15
CA ASN A 161 8.54 -6.02 2.33
C ASN A 161 8.57 -7.28 3.18
N PHE A 162 7.62 -8.15 2.96
CA PHE A 162 7.58 -9.48 3.55
C PHE A 162 7.81 -10.53 2.47
N ASP A 163 8.96 -11.20 2.59
CA ASP A 163 9.28 -12.36 1.78
C ASP A 163 8.32 -13.50 2.13
N PRO A 164 7.77 -14.23 1.15
CA PRO A 164 6.85 -15.33 1.43
C PRO A 164 7.45 -16.44 2.29
N GLN A 165 8.78 -16.56 2.35
CA GLN A 165 9.51 -17.54 3.20
C GLN A 165 10.18 -16.88 4.42
N GLY A 166 10.07 -15.55 4.55
CA GLY A 166 10.66 -14.78 5.63
C GLY A 166 9.73 -14.63 6.85
N MET A 167 9.95 -13.55 7.61
CA MET A 167 9.15 -13.18 8.78
C MET A 167 7.66 -13.05 8.43
N THR A 168 6.79 -13.53 9.31
CA THR A 168 5.34 -13.33 9.18
C THR A 168 4.93 -11.96 9.72
N LEU A 169 3.73 -11.50 9.35
CA LEU A 169 3.18 -10.26 9.90
C LEU A 169 2.81 -10.43 11.37
N GLU A 170 2.43 -11.64 11.78
CA GLU A 170 2.22 -11.98 13.19
C GLU A 170 3.52 -11.83 13.99
N GLU A 171 4.62 -12.44 13.54
CA GLU A 171 5.92 -12.30 14.19
C GLU A 171 6.38 -10.83 14.23
N TYR A 172 6.21 -10.11 13.12
CA TYR A 172 6.51 -8.68 13.03
C TYR A 172 5.72 -7.88 14.07
N ASN A 173 4.45 -8.19 14.29
CA ASN A 173 3.56 -7.53 15.23
C ASN A 173 3.59 -8.12 16.66
N LYS A 174 4.50 -9.05 16.96
CA LYS A 174 4.60 -9.77 18.24
C LYS A 174 3.30 -10.51 18.62
N LEU A 175 2.59 -11.01 17.64
CA LEU A 175 1.41 -11.85 17.82
C LEU A 175 1.79 -13.33 17.81
N PRO A 176 1.01 -14.22 18.45
CA PRO A 176 1.22 -15.65 18.34
C PRO A 176 1.14 -16.13 16.88
N PRO A 177 2.03 -17.06 16.46
CA PRO A 177 1.94 -17.66 15.14
C PRO A 177 0.58 -18.36 14.94
N ASP A 178 0.02 -18.24 13.75
CA ASP A 178 -1.25 -18.87 13.36
C ASP A 178 -2.42 -18.60 14.32
N ALA A 179 -2.36 -17.46 15.00
CA ALA A 179 -3.36 -17.07 15.98
C ALA A 179 -4.78 -17.10 15.37
N ASP A 180 -5.72 -17.60 16.13
CA ASP A 180 -7.14 -17.43 15.82
C ASP A 180 -7.51 -15.95 16.02
N LEU A 181 -7.57 -15.22 14.89
CA LEU A 181 -7.77 -13.78 14.89
C LEU A 181 -9.15 -13.36 15.41
N ASP A 182 -10.11 -14.28 15.49
CA ASP A 182 -11.43 -14.02 16.05
C ASP A 182 -11.45 -14.12 17.57
N SER A 183 -10.54 -14.92 18.14
CA SER A 183 -10.41 -15.08 19.59
C SER A 183 -9.51 -14.02 20.26
N ILE A 184 -8.74 -13.26 19.46
CA ILE A 184 -7.81 -12.25 19.96
C ILE A 184 -8.57 -10.92 20.19
N GLY A 185 -9.36 -10.85 21.26
CA GLY A 185 -9.96 -9.60 21.72
C GLY A 185 -8.92 -8.72 22.43
N GLY A 186 -8.80 -7.46 22.00
CA GLY A 186 -8.00 -6.45 22.72
C GLY A 186 -6.48 -6.47 22.49
N LEU A 187 -5.95 -7.25 21.56
CA LEU A 187 -4.56 -7.12 21.14
C LEU A 187 -4.35 -5.83 20.34
N SER A 188 -3.47 -4.98 20.82
CA SER A 188 -2.98 -3.84 20.06
C SER A 188 -1.61 -4.16 19.48
N VAL A 189 -1.39 -3.84 18.22
CA VAL A 189 -0.06 -3.87 17.62
C VAL A 189 0.80 -2.83 18.31
N PRO A 190 2.03 -3.19 18.78
CA PRO A 190 2.90 -2.24 19.43
C PRO A 190 3.17 -0.99 18.57
N ALA A 191 3.08 0.20 19.15
CA ALA A 191 3.22 1.46 18.41
C ALA A 191 4.55 1.57 17.64
N GLU A 192 5.62 1.03 18.21
CA GLU A 192 6.94 0.98 17.57
C GLU A 192 7.01 0.09 16.33
N ARG A 193 6.02 -0.79 16.13
CA ARG A 193 5.90 -1.60 14.91
C ARG A 193 5.24 -0.85 13.77
N ILE A 194 4.39 0.09 14.13
CA ILE A 194 3.64 0.92 13.19
C ILE A 194 4.46 2.15 12.82
N LEU A 195 5.07 2.74 13.82
CA LEU A 195 5.82 3.99 13.72
C LEU A 195 7.24 3.80 14.31
N PRO A 196 8.10 3.00 13.62
CA PRO A 196 9.44 2.70 14.13
C PRO A 196 10.35 3.93 14.13
N ILE A 197 9.93 5.01 13.49
CA ILE A 197 10.63 6.28 13.45
C ILE A 197 9.63 7.44 13.53
N VAL A 198 9.96 8.46 14.33
CA VAL A 198 9.16 9.69 14.44
C VAL A 198 9.98 10.84 13.83
N PRO A 199 9.45 11.59 12.86
CA PRO A 199 10.13 12.76 12.29
C PRO A 199 10.38 13.82 13.35
N THR A 200 11.48 14.56 13.20
CA THR A 200 11.90 15.57 14.22
C THR A 200 10.91 16.73 14.36
N TYR A 201 10.21 17.06 13.29
CA TYR A 201 9.26 18.19 13.24
C TYR A 201 7.89 17.85 13.82
N VAL A 202 7.54 16.56 13.99
CA VAL A 202 6.22 16.16 14.53
C VAL A 202 6.02 16.68 15.94
N ASN A 203 7.06 16.65 16.77
CA ASN A 203 7.01 17.12 18.15
C ASN A 203 6.62 18.61 18.29
N ALA A 204 6.82 19.42 17.25
CA ALA A 204 6.44 20.83 17.27
C ALA A 204 4.94 21.08 17.00
N ALA A 205 4.28 20.14 16.33
CA ALA A 205 2.88 20.27 15.91
C ALA A 205 1.92 19.35 16.69
N MET A 206 2.44 18.29 17.30
CA MET A 206 1.65 17.27 18.00
C MET A 206 1.70 17.49 19.50
N THR A 207 0.56 17.83 20.10
CA THR A 207 0.45 17.93 21.57
C THR A 207 0.37 16.54 22.20
N MET A 208 0.68 16.47 23.51
CA MET A 208 0.52 15.20 24.27
C MET A 208 -0.92 14.70 24.26
N ASP A 209 -1.92 15.59 24.33
CA ASP A 209 -3.32 15.22 24.28
C ASP A 209 -3.69 14.61 22.91
N MET A 210 -3.24 15.21 21.81
CA MET A 210 -3.41 14.64 20.46
C MET A 210 -2.79 13.24 20.35
N MET A 211 -1.61 13.05 20.91
CA MET A 211 -0.93 11.74 20.89
C MET A 211 -1.72 10.70 21.69
N GLN A 212 -2.25 11.06 22.87
CA GLN A 212 -3.09 10.18 23.65
C GLN A 212 -4.39 9.81 22.93
N GLU A 213 -5.05 10.77 22.29
CA GLU A 213 -6.25 10.53 21.47
C GLU A 213 -5.99 9.58 20.30
N ILE A 214 -4.82 9.70 19.64
CA ILE A 214 -4.41 8.81 18.54
C ILE A 214 -4.18 7.38 19.07
N ILE A 215 -3.43 7.24 20.17
CA ILE A 215 -3.17 5.94 20.80
C ILE A 215 -4.46 5.28 21.26
N ALA A 216 -5.41 6.07 21.77
CA ALA A 216 -6.74 5.59 22.19
C ALA A 216 -7.70 5.31 21.01
N GLY A 217 -7.28 5.54 19.75
CA GLY A 217 -8.13 5.38 18.58
C GLY A 217 -9.25 6.44 18.44
N GLN A 218 -9.18 7.51 19.22
CA GLN A 218 -10.19 8.58 19.23
C GLN A 218 -9.91 9.67 18.19
N ARG A 219 -8.70 9.70 17.66
CA ARG A 219 -8.26 10.62 16.61
C ARG A 219 -7.54 9.86 15.51
N PRO A 220 -7.82 10.12 14.22
CA PRO A 220 -7.05 9.56 13.12
C PRO A 220 -5.62 10.09 13.13
N ILE A 221 -4.67 9.28 12.63
CA ILE A 221 -3.28 9.68 12.48
C ILE A 221 -3.18 10.85 11.49
N PRO A 222 -2.54 11.97 11.86
CA PRO A 222 -2.36 13.09 10.95
C PRO A 222 -1.54 12.69 9.72
N THR A 223 -2.03 13.06 8.56
CA THR A 223 -1.35 12.77 7.30
C THR A 223 -1.60 13.87 6.27
N CYS A 224 -0.67 14.09 5.39
CA CYS A 224 -0.72 15.13 4.37
C CYS A 224 -0.40 14.60 2.97
N SER A 225 -0.71 15.40 1.95
CA SER A 225 -0.53 15.04 0.55
C SER A 225 0.92 14.69 0.19
N VAL A 226 1.91 15.37 0.80
CA VAL A 226 3.33 15.11 0.52
C VAL A 226 3.74 13.71 0.98
N GLY A 227 3.42 13.35 2.23
CA GLY A 227 3.76 12.04 2.79
C GLY A 227 3.10 10.89 2.03
N VAL A 228 1.79 10.99 1.74
CA VAL A 228 1.10 9.93 0.98
C VAL A 228 1.59 9.85 -0.47
N GLY A 229 1.93 10.99 -1.08
CA GLY A 229 2.56 11.04 -2.40
C GLY A 229 3.89 10.29 -2.40
N LEU A 230 4.75 10.55 -1.41
CA LEU A 230 6.05 9.88 -1.27
C LEU A 230 5.90 8.38 -1.00
N ALA A 231 4.99 7.98 -0.11
CA ALA A 231 4.74 6.57 0.18
C ALA A 231 4.28 5.82 -1.07
N SER A 232 3.37 6.41 -1.86
CA SER A 232 2.92 5.80 -3.11
C SER A 232 4.03 5.68 -4.18
N ILE A 233 4.96 6.63 -4.23
CA ILE A 233 6.14 6.58 -5.12
C ILE A 233 7.09 5.48 -4.66
N LEU A 234 7.37 5.40 -3.37
CA LEU A 234 8.25 4.39 -2.78
C LEU A 234 7.69 2.98 -3.03
N ALA A 235 6.38 2.77 -2.77
CA ALA A 235 5.71 1.51 -3.04
C ALA A 235 5.70 1.13 -4.53
N ALA A 236 5.45 2.09 -5.43
CA ALA A 236 5.49 1.84 -6.88
C ALA A 236 6.90 1.49 -7.36
N SER A 237 7.94 2.15 -6.84
CA SER A 237 9.33 1.85 -7.14
C SER A 237 9.70 0.43 -6.69
N GLU A 238 9.29 0.05 -5.46
CA GLU A 238 9.59 -1.27 -4.93
C GLU A 238 8.78 -2.38 -5.64
N ALA A 239 7.54 -2.10 -6.02
CA ALA A 239 6.75 -3.02 -6.85
C ALA A 239 7.48 -3.35 -8.18
N VAL A 240 8.03 -2.35 -8.85
CA VAL A 240 8.86 -2.54 -10.05
C VAL A 240 10.10 -3.37 -9.73
N ASN A 241 10.79 -3.06 -8.62
CA ASN A 241 11.98 -3.82 -8.19
C ASN A 241 11.66 -5.31 -7.99
N ILE A 242 10.58 -5.62 -7.29
CA ILE A 242 10.14 -7.00 -7.03
C ILE A 242 9.77 -7.72 -8.32
N LEU A 243 8.96 -7.11 -9.19
CA LEU A 243 8.49 -7.72 -10.43
C LEU A 243 9.61 -7.95 -11.45
N LEU A 244 10.54 -7.01 -11.55
CA LEU A 244 11.64 -7.06 -12.52
C LEU A 244 12.94 -7.64 -11.94
N ARG A 245 13.03 -7.82 -10.62
CA ARG A 245 14.21 -8.35 -9.90
C ARG A 245 15.48 -7.54 -10.17
N ARG A 246 15.37 -6.21 -10.12
CA ARG A 246 16.48 -5.31 -10.47
C ARG A 246 17.53 -5.17 -9.38
N LYS A 247 17.11 -5.19 -8.11
CA LYS A 247 17.97 -4.99 -6.93
C LYS A 247 17.58 -5.96 -5.82
N GLU A 248 18.46 -6.11 -4.87
CA GLU A 248 18.15 -6.81 -3.62
C GLU A 248 17.00 -6.11 -2.89
N ILE A 249 16.07 -6.91 -2.36
CA ILE A 249 14.87 -6.43 -1.66
C ILE A 249 15.19 -6.32 -0.18
N VAL A 250 14.99 -5.14 0.41
CA VAL A 250 15.01 -4.95 1.87
C VAL A 250 13.76 -5.61 2.45
N ARG A 251 13.93 -6.52 3.42
CA ARG A 251 12.85 -7.39 3.93
C ARG A 251 12.67 -7.23 5.43
N ALA A 252 11.46 -7.46 5.92
CA ALA A 252 11.18 -7.53 7.34
C ALA A 252 12.19 -8.45 8.08
N PRO A 253 12.70 -8.06 9.26
CA PRO A 253 12.29 -6.92 10.09
C PRO A 253 12.88 -5.57 9.66
N GLN A 254 13.60 -5.48 8.56
CA GLN A 254 14.10 -4.22 8.03
C GLN A 254 13.00 -3.44 7.32
N TYR A 255 13.12 -2.12 7.34
CA TYR A 255 12.25 -1.17 6.63
C TYR A 255 13.07 -0.11 5.92
N ILE A 256 12.51 0.45 4.86
CA ILE A 256 13.02 1.64 4.17
C ILE A 256 12.26 2.84 4.71
N TYR A 257 12.97 3.91 5.08
CA TYR A 257 12.38 5.19 5.46
C TYR A 257 13.01 6.32 4.66
N VAL A 258 12.14 7.19 4.13
CA VAL A 258 12.52 8.42 3.41
C VAL A 258 11.74 9.57 4.03
N ASP A 259 12.40 10.69 4.33
CA ASP A 259 11.74 11.90 4.77
C ASP A 259 12.33 13.11 4.03
N LEU A 260 11.46 13.85 3.34
CA LEU A 260 11.88 14.98 2.50
C LEU A 260 12.19 16.22 3.33
N LEU A 261 11.51 16.43 4.45
CA LEU A 261 11.73 17.60 5.29
C LEU A 261 12.96 17.43 6.18
N ASP A 262 13.11 16.25 6.80
CA ASP A 262 14.31 15.89 7.56
C ASP A 262 15.50 15.52 6.66
N GLN A 263 15.31 15.44 5.31
CA GLN A 263 16.33 15.07 4.32
C GLN A 263 17.00 13.74 4.65
N LYS A 264 16.22 12.74 5.03
CA LYS A 264 16.69 11.42 5.44
C LYS A 264 16.33 10.35 4.43
N PHE A 265 17.28 9.44 4.23
CA PHE A 265 17.08 8.13 3.64
C PHE A 265 17.81 7.10 4.49
N LEU A 266 17.12 6.11 5.00
CA LEU A 266 17.74 5.06 5.80
C LEU A 266 17.05 3.70 5.63
N ILE A 267 17.79 2.65 5.90
CA ILE A 267 17.28 1.30 6.14
C ILE A 267 17.41 1.05 7.64
N GLY A 268 16.28 0.88 8.30
CA GLY A 268 16.22 0.58 9.74
C GLY A 268 15.80 -0.87 9.99
N THR A 269 15.85 -1.28 11.24
CA THR A 269 15.37 -2.59 11.70
C THR A 269 14.43 -2.38 12.87
N VAL A 270 13.27 -3.02 12.83
CA VAL A 270 12.34 -3.04 13.95
C VAL A 270 12.82 -4.05 14.99
N SER A 271 12.96 -3.61 16.25
CA SER A 271 13.50 -4.40 17.37
C SER A 271 12.46 -5.35 18.00
#